data_813beff412fd73056d9665394502288a
#
_entry.id   813beff412fd73056d9665394502288a
#
_cell.length_a   1.000
_cell.length_b   1.000
_cell.length_c   1.000
_cell.angle_alpha   90.00
_cell.angle_beta   90.00
_cell.angle_gamma   90.00
#
_symmetry.space_group_name_H-M   'P 1'
#
loop_
_entity.id
_entity.type
_entity.pdbx_description
1 polymer ?
#
loop_
_entity_poly.entity_id
_entity_poly.type
_entity_poly.pdbx_seq_one_letter_code
_entity_poly.pdbx_strand_id
1 'polypeptide(L)'
;MKQLRCPKCGHEFGYDNGYYDRNIERLGHEVADLNRQLAQHKLLPFPEQKRRTDWWLRTKKALAEKQEQLGELKAIRKAADQQLNYAHNAIFKMLVKERLGEKEYMKLIEKANAELEAYEISGQMWDGYSRAHGKSVTSINKL
;
A
#
# COMPACT_ATOMS: atom_id res chain seq x y z
N MET A 1 2.05 -12.30 16.40
CA MET A 1 2.30 -10.84 16.35
C MET A 1 3.75 -10.61 15.98
N LYS A 2 4.02 -9.87 14.92
CA LYS A 2 5.40 -9.50 14.54
C LYS A 2 5.78 -8.25 15.30
N GLN A 3 6.99 -8.21 15.89
CA GLN A 3 7.51 -7.01 16.51
C GLN A 3 8.27 -6.20 15.46
N LEU A 4 7.89 -4.94 15.31
CA LEU A 4 8.54 -3.98 14.44
C LEU A 4 9.18 -2.89 15.30
N ARG A 5 10.29 -2.35 14.81
CA ARG A 5 11.01 -1.27 15.49
C ARG A 5 10.86 0.03 14.70
N CYS A 6 10.48 1.08 15.37
CA CYS A 6 10.39 2.40 14.74
C CYS A 6 11.81 2.86 14.30
N PRO A 7 12.04 3.16 13.01
CA PRO A 7 13.35 3.57 12.53
C PRO A 7 13.81 4.95 13.06
N LYS A 8 12.86 5.77 13.53
CA LYS A 8 13.16 7.12 14.05
C LYS A 8 13.50 7.13 15.54
N CYS A 9 12.77 6.38 16.36
CA CYS A 9 12.93 6.42 17.82
C CYS A 9 13.36 5.10 18.46
N GLY A 10 13.45 4.02 17.66
CA GLY A 10 13.83 2.68 18.14
C GLY A 10 12.75 1.96 18.96
N HIS A 11 11.57 2.56 19.15
CA HIS A 11 10.47 1.95 19.88
C HIS A 11 10.00 0.66 19.20
N GLU A 12 9.86 -0.40 19.98
CA GLU A 12 9.32 -1.68 19.50
C GLU A 12 7.81 -1.72 19.70
N PHE A 13 7.09 -2.10 18.65
CA PHE A 13 5.64 -2.25 18.70
C PHE A 13 5.21 -3.56 18.04
N GLY A 14 4.15 -4.14 18.59
CA GLY A 14 3.53 -5.32 18.02
C GLY A 14 2.75 -4.96 16.76
N TYR A 15 2.99 -5.69 15.67
CA TYR A 15 2.25 -5.52 14.42
C TYR A 15 1.47 -6.79 14.08
N ASP A 16 0.16 -6.66 14.03
CA ASP A 16 -0.75 -7.72 13.62
C ASP A 16 -1.37 -7.36 12.25
N ASN A 17 -0.87 -8.01 11.21
CA ASN A 17 -1.41 -7.85 9.85
C ASN A 17 -2.92 -8.09 9.80
N GLY A 18 -3.40 -9.11 10.49
CA GLY A 18 -4.81 -9.46 10.50
C GLY A 18 -5.69 -8.37 11.11
N TYR A 19 -5.20 -7.66 12.12
CA TYR A 19 -5.90 -6.51 12.68
C TYR A 19 -6.06 -5.38 11.66
N TYR A 20 -4.97 -5.01 10.98
CA TYR A 20 -5.00 -3.94 9.98
C TYR A 20 -5.84 -4.33 8.77
N ASP A 21 -5.68 -5.54 8.26
CA ASP A 21 -6.44 -6.02 7.09
C ASP A 21 -7.95 -6.02 7.36
N ARG A 22 -8.40 -6.53 8.51
CA ARG A 22 -9.82 -6.51 8.90
C ARG A 22 -10.38 -5.08 9.06
N ASN A 23 -9.60 -4.16 9.64
CA ASN A 23 -10.05 -2.79 9.81
C ASN A 23 -10.07 -2.00 8.49
N ILE A 24 -9.10 -2.24 7.59
CA ILE A 24 -9.09 -1.67 6.24
C ILE A 24 -10.31 -2.16 5.46
N GLU A 25 -10.61 -3.45 5.50
CA GLU A 25 -11.78 -4.03 4.84
C GLU A 25 -13.08 -3.45 5.40
N ARG A 26 -13.24 -3.44 6.72
CA ARG A 26 -14.43 -2.86 7.39
C ARG A 26 -14.65 -1.40 7.02
N LEU A 27 -13.61 -0.56 7.15
CA LEU A 27 -13.70 0.85 6.77
C LEU A 27 -13.94 1.04 5.27
N GLY A 28 -13.38 0.18 4.42
CA GLY A 28 -13.66 0.17 2.99
C GLY A 28 -15.13 -0.07 2.69
N HIS A 29 -15.77 -1.02 3.35
CA HIS A 29 -17.21 -1.27 3.24
C HIS A 29 -18.03 -0.08 3.75
N GLU A 30 -17.69 0.49 4.91
CA GLU A 30 -18.38 1.65 5.46
C GLU A 30 -18.29 2.88 4.53
N VAL A 31 -17.13 3.14 3.93
CA VAL A 31 -16.94 4.20 2.92
C VAL A 31 -17.79 3.94 1.68
N ALA A 32 -17.83 2.71 1.18
CA ALA A 32 -18.65 2.33 0.02
C ALA A 32 -20.14 2.53 0.30
N ASP A 33 -20.60 2.17 1.49
CA ASP A 33 -22.01 2.34 1.90
C ASP A 33 -22.39 3.81 2.02
N LEU A 34 -21.55 4.64 2.62
CA LEU A 34 -21.80 6.09 2.70
C LEU A 34 -21.82 6.74 1.31
N ASN A 35 -20.94 6.35 0.41
CA ASN A 35 -20.95 6.82 -0.98
C ASN A 35 -22.24 6.42 -1.70
N ARG A 36 -22.71 5.19 -1.50
CA ARG A 36 -23.97 4.71 -2.07
C ARG A 36 -25.15 5.51 -1.55
N GLN A 37 -25.20 5.77 -0.25
CA GLN A 37 -26.26 6.59 0.36
C GLN A 37 -26.26 8.02 -0.17
N LEU A 38 -25.09 8.65 -0.34
CA LEU A 38 -24.97 9.98 -0.92
C LEU A 38 -25.38 10.01 -2.40
N ALA A 39 -25.05 8.97 -3.16
CA ALA A 39 -25.50 8.84 -4.55
C ALA A 39 -27.02 8.70 -4.65
N GLN A 40 -27.65 7.89 -3.79
CA GLN A 40 -29.11 7.76 -3.72
C GLN A 40 -29.80 9.08 -3.36
N HIS A 41 -29.23 9.84 -2.42
CA HIS A 41 -29.76 11.16 -2.07
C HIS A 41 -29.80 12.13 -3.27
N LYS A 42 -28.81 12.08 -4.15
CA LYS A 42 -28.77 12.92 -5.37
C LYS A 42 -29.90 12.60 -6.37
N LEU A 43 -30.46 11.40 -6.30
CA LEU A 43 -31.56 10.97 -7.16
C LEU A 43 -32.94 11.37 -6.63
N LEU A 44 -33.02 11.87 -5.38
CA LEU A 44 -34.27 12.31 -4.81
C LEU A 44 -34.77 13.61 -5.46
N PRO A 45 -36.10 13.86 -5.50
CA PRO A 45 -36.66 15.14 -5.91
C PRO A 45 -36.13 16.30 -5.06
N PHE A 46 -35.98 17.49 -5.67
CA PHE A 46 -35.39 18.65 -5.00
C PHE A 46 -36.03 18.99 -3.63
N PRO A 47 -37.36 18.95 -3.45
CA PRO A 47 -37.99 19.23 -2.14
C PRO A 47 -37.51 18.24 -1.05
N GLU A 48 -37.31 16.97 -1.41
CA GLU A 48 -36.80 15.94 -0.46
C GLU A 48 -35.32 16.12 -0.18
N GLN A 49 -34.52 16.45 -1.18
CA GLN A 49 -33.12 16.77 -0.98
C GLN A 49 -32.96 17.92 0.03
N LYS A 50 -33.76 18.98 -0.11
CA LYS A 50 -33.77 20.12 0.79
C LYS A 50 -34.13 19.74 2.24
N ARG A 51 -35.12 18.87 2.41
CA ARG A 51 -35.51 18.38 3.76
C ARG A 51 -34.41 17.57 4.43
N ARG A 52 -33.52 16.93 3.66
CA ARG A 52 -32.44 16.05 4.15
C ARG A 52 -31.07 16.72 4.15
N THR A 53 -30.99 18.05 4.05
CA THR A 53 -29.71 18.77 3.96
C THR A 53 -28.82 18.49 5.17
N ASP A 54 -29.35 18.49 6.40
CA ASP A 54 -28.57 18.21 7.60
C ASP A 54 -28.05 16.78 7.65
N TRP A 55 -28.88 15.82 7.20
CA TRP A 55 -28.45 14.44 7.07
C TRP A 55 -27.32 14.32 6.03
N TRP A 56 -27.44 14.98 4.89
CA TRP A 56 -26.43 14.97 3.83
C TRP A 56 -25.10 15.55 4.30
N LEU A 57 -25.12 16.67 5.02
CA LEU A 57 -23.93 17.29 5.61
C LEU A 57 -23.24 16.36 6.61
N ARG A 58 -24.00 15.75 7.53
CA ARG A 58 -23.48 14.79 8.49
C ARG A 58 -22.89 13.56 7.80
N THR A 59 -23.54 13.05 6.78
CA THR A 59 -23.07 11.89 6.02
C THR A 59 -21.77 12.22 5.26
N LYS A 60 -21.65 13.41 4.67
CA LYS A 60 -20.40 13.86 4.04
C LYS A 60 -19.26 13.99 5.04
N LYS A 61 -19.53 14.52 6.23
CA LYS A 61 -18.52 14.61 7.29
C LYS A 61 -18.06 13.23 7.73
N ALA A 62 -19.00 12.32 8.01
CA ALA A 62 -18.69 10.94 8.36
C ALA A 62 -17.88 10.21 7.27
N LEU A 63 -18.20 10.45 5.99
CA LEU A 63 -17.44 9.91 4.88
C LEU A 63 -16.00 10.41 4.88
N ALA A 64 -15.78 11.72 5.06
CA ALA A 64 -14.45 12.31 5.09
C ALA A 64 -13.60 11.72 6.24
N GLU A 65 -14.16 11.64 7.44
CA GLU A 65 -13.49 11.05 8.63
C GLU A 65 -13.11 9.58 8.39
N LYS A 66 -13.99 8.79 7.77
CA LYS A 66 -13.71 7.39 7.48
C LYS A 66 -12.69 7.20 6.36
N GLN A 67 -12.68 8.08 5.35
CA GLN A 67 -11.67 8.08 4.30
C GLN A 67 -10.28 8.42 4.85
N GLU A 68 -10.18 9.37 5.77
CA GLU A 68 -8.95 9.72 6.46
C GLU A 68 -8.42 8.53 7.27
N GLN A 69 -9.25 7.92 8.14
CA GLN A 69 -8.89 6.73 8.92
C GLN A 69 -8.43 5.57 8.02
N LEU A 70 -9.14 5.33 6.91
CA LEU A 70 -8.76 4.30 5.94
C LEU A 70 -7.40 4.60 5.30
N GLY A 71 -7.14 5.86 4.96
CA GLY A 71 -5.87 6.33 4.42
C GLY A 71 -4.70 6.09 5.39
N GLU A 72 -4.89 6.44 6.66
CA GLU A 72 -3.91 6.22 7.72
C GLU A 72 -3.57 4.73 7.92
N LEU A 73 -4.60 3.87 8.02
CA LEU A 73 -4.39 2.43 8.19
C LEU A 73 -3.66 1.81 6.99
N LYS A 74 -4.01 2.22 5.77
CA LYS A 74 -3.31 1.78 4.55
C LYS A 74 -1.84 2.23 4.54
N ALA A 75 -1.56 3.46 4.98
CA ALA A 75 -0.20 3.97 5.07
C ALA A 75 0.64 3.19 6.08
N ILE A 76 0.09 2.90 7.27
CA ILE A 76 0.75 2.08 8.30
C ILE A 76 1.02 0.67 7.77
N ARG A 77 0.03 0.05 7.14
CA ARG A 77 0.15 -1.30 6.55
C ARG A 77 1.26 -1.36 5.50
N LYS A 78 1.28 -0.37 4.61
CA LYS A 78 2.32 -0.26 3.58
C LYS A 78 3.72 -0.08 4.16
N ALA A 79 3.87 0.79 5.16
CA ALA A 79 5.14 1.02 5.83
C ALA A 79 5.66 -0.24 6.52
N ALA A 80 4.78 -0.99 7.19
CA ALA A 80 5.12 -2.25 7.84
C ALA A 80 5.56 -3.32 6.82
N ASP A 81 4.88 -3.45 5.69
CA ASP A 81 5.28 -4.37 4.62
C ASP A 81 6.63 -4.02 4.03
N GLN A 82 6.93 -2.73 3.84
CA GLN A 82 8.23 -2.29 3.37
C GLN A 82 9.34 -2.67 4.37
N GLN A 83 9.14 -2.44 5.67
CA GLN A 83 10.11 -2.81 6.69
C GLN A 83 10.36 -4.33 6.73
N LEU A 84 9.30 -5.13 6.60
CA LEU A 84 9.42 -6.59 6.55
C LEU A 84 10.21 -7.06 5.33
N ASN A 85 9.98 -6.44 4.17
CA ASN A 85 10.71 -6.74 2.94
C ASN A 85 12.20 -6.36 3.07
N TYR A 86 12.51 -5.21 3.67
CA TYR A 86 13.90 -4.83 3.94
C TYR A 86 14.60 -5.82 4.88
N ALA A 87 13.94 -6.20 5.98
CA ALA A 87 14.50 -7.16 6.93
C ALA A 87 14.71 -8.53 6.28
N HIS A 88 13.74 -9.02 5.50
CA HIS A 88 13.85 -10.26 4.76
C HIS A 88 15.03 -10.25 3.78
N ASN A 89 15.17 -9.18 2.99
CA ASN A 89 16.25 -9.04 2.04
C ASN A 89 17.63 -8.97 2.73
N ALA A 90 17.72 -8.26 3.86
CA ALA A 90 18.95 -8.18 4.64
C ALA A 90 19.37 -9.55 5.20
N ILE A 91 18.42 -10.29 5.78
CA ILE A 91 18.65 -11.65 6.29
C ILE A 91 19.04 -12.59 5.14
N PHE A 92 18.33 -12.54 4.02
CA PHE A 92 18.64 -13.37 2.85
C PHE A 92 20.06 -13.12 2.35
N LYS A 93 20.46 -11.84 2.18
CA LYS A 93 21.82 -11.48 1.78
C LYS A 93 22.87 -12.01 2.75
N MET A 94 22.62 -11.91 4.05
CA MET A 94 23.51 -12.42 5.10
C MET A 94 23.69 -13.93 4.98
N LEU A 95 22.61 -14.69 4.86
CA LEU A 95 22.66 -16.15 4.73
C LEU A 95 23.35 -16.60 3.43
N VAL A 96 23.11 -15.90 2.32
CA VAL A 96 23.79 -16.19 1.05
C VAL A 96 25.29 -15.92 1.17
N LYS A 97 25.68 -14.79 1.77
CA LYS A 97 27.10 -14.45 2.00
C LYS A 97 27.80 -15.48 2.90
N GLU A 98 27.13 -15.90 3.96
CA GLU A 98 27.65 -16.94 4.87
C GLU A 98 27.90 -18.29 4.16
N ARG A 99 26.93 -18.67 3.28
CA ARG A 99 27.01 -19.96 2.57
C ARG A 99 28.02 -19.98 1.41
N LEU A 100 28.15 -18.90 0.67
CA LEU A 100 29.01 -18.82 -0.52
C LEU A 100 30.44 -18.33 -0.21
N GLY A 101 30.62 -17.62 0.89
CA GLY A 101 31.82 -16.85 1.16
C GLY A 101 31.85 -15.51 0.40
N GLU A 102 32.71 -14.61 0.87
CA GLU A 102 32.67 -13.20 0.41
C GLU A 102 32.96 -13.02 -1.09
N LYS A 103 33.94 -13.76 -1.63
CA LYS A 103 34.31 -13.65 -3.06
C LYS A 103 33.20 -14.07 -4.01
N GLU A 104 32.56 -15.20 -3.74
CA GLU A 104 31.48 -15.69 -4.58
C GLU A 104 30.20 -14.85 -4.41
N TYR A 105 29.95 -14.35 -3.21
CA TYR A 105 28.87 -13.42 -2.95
C TYR A 105 29.03 -12.12 -3.75
N MET A 106 30.24 -11.54 -3.79
CA MET A 106 30.50 -10.32 -4.57
C MET A 106 30.31 -10.53 -6.06
N LYS A 107 30.79 -11.66 -6.62
CA LYS A 107 30.52 -12.02 -8.03
C LYS A 107 29.03 -12.12 -8.34
N LEU A 108 28.26 -12.68 -7.41
CA LEU A 108 26.80 -12.80 -7.56
C LEU A 108 26.13 -11.42 -7.57
N ILE A 109 26.58 -10.49 -6.72
CA ILE A 109 26.08 -9.11 -6.68
C ILE A 109 26.41 -8.38 -7.99
N GLU A 110 27.64 -8.49 -8.48
CA GLU A 110 28.05 -7.87 -9.75
C GLU A 110 27.20 -8.38 -10.92
N LYS A 111 26.96 -9.70 -10.97
CA LYS A 111 26.10 -10.31 -11.98
C LYS A 111 24.65 -9.81 -11.87
N ALA A 112 24.10 -9.74 -10.65
CA ALA A 112 22.75 -9.27 -10.42
C ALA A 112 22.59 -7.80 -10.84
N ASN A 113 23.58 -6.95 -10.58
CA ASN A 113 23.56 -5.54 -10.99
C ASN A 113 23.60 -5.41 -12.52
N ALA A 114 24.43 -6.20 -13.21
CA ALA A 114 24.49 -6.20 -14.67
C ALA A 114 23.18 -6.67 -15.30
N GLU A 115 22.52 -7.68 -14.73
CA GLU A 115 21.20 -8.12 -15.17
C GLU A 115 20.13 -7.04 -14.92
N LEU A 116 20.18 -6.35 -13.79
CA LEU A 116 19.26 -5.26 -13.46
C LEU A 116 19.38 -4.11 -14.47
N GLU A 117 20.59 -3.68 -14.79
CA GLU A 117 20.84 -2.66 -15.83
C GLU A 117 20.29 -3.08 -17.19
N ALA A 118 20.46 -4.35 -17.58
CA ALA A 118 19.91 -4.88 -18.81
C ALA A 118 18.38 -4.84 -18.84
N TYR A 119 17.72 -5.12 -17.69
CA TYR A 119 16.27 -5.03 -17.55
C TYR A 119 15.78 -3.57 -17.62
N GLU A 120 16.47 -2.64 -16.98
CA GLU A 120 16.12 -1.22 -17.04
C GLU A 120 16.21 -0.67 -18.46
N ILE A 121 17.28 -0.99 -19.21
CA ILE A 121 17.46 -0.58 -20.60
C ILE A 121 16.39 -1.18 -21.51
N SER A 122 16.02 -2.45 -21.31
CA SER A 122 15.01 -3.14 -22.14
C SER A 122 13.56 -2.76 -21.82
N GLY A 123 13.30 -2.08 -20.70
CA GLY A 123 11.96 -1.77 -20.19
C GLY A 123 11.19 -2.96 -19.61
N GLN A 124 11.74 -4.17 -19.67
CA GLN A 124 11.06 -5.41 -19.23
C GLN A 124 10.75 -5.40 -17.72
N MET A 125 11.59 -4.77 -16.94
CA MET A 125 11.38 -4.62 -15.48
C MET A 125 10.09 -3.83 -15.19
N TRP A 126 9.82 -2.77 -15.94
CA TRP A 126 8.61 -1.94 -15.80
C TRP A 126 7.36 -2.70 -16.22
N ASP A 127 7.44 -3.49 -17.28
CA ASP A 127 6.35 -4.36 -17.72
C ASP A 127 6.01 -5.42 -16.68
N GLY A 128 7.01 -6.03 -16.07
CA GLY A 128 6.84 -7.00 -14.97
C GLY A 128 6.20 -6.37 -13.74
N TYR A 129 6.65 -5.18 -13.35
CA TYR A 129 6.08 -4.42 -12.24
C TYR A 129 4.63 -4.02 -12.51
N SER A 130 4.34 -3.54 -13.71
CA SER A 130 3.01 -3.11 -14.12
C SER A 130 2.01 -4.26 -14.16
N ARG A 131 2.40 -5.44 -14.62
CA ARG A 131 1.57 -6.65 -14.59
C ARG A 131 1.28 -7.11 -13.17
N ALA A 132 2.28 -7.11 -12.30
CA ALA A 132 2.13 -7.50 -10.89
C ALA A 132 1.22 -6.56 -10.10
N HIS A 133 1.15 -5.27 -10.49
CA HIS A 133 0.42 -4.23 -9.77
C HIS A 133 -0.81 -3.70 -10.53
N GLY A 134 -1.19 -4.32 -11.66
CA GLY A 134 -2.37 -3.97 -12.44
C GLY A 134 -2.33 -2.57 -13.08
N LYS A 135 -1.13 -1.98 -13.25
CA LYS A 135 -0.96 -0.68 -13.88
C LYS A 135 -0.47 -0.84 -15.32
N SER A 136 -1.18 -0.26 -16.27
CA SER A 136 -0.76 -0.23 -17.66
C SER A 136 0.35 0.80 -17.90
N VAL A 137 1.44 0.41 -18.53
CA VAL A 137 2.62 1.25 -18.82
C VAL A 137 2.32 2.35 -19.84
N THR A 138 1.20 2.28 -20.55
CA THR A 138 0.84 3.21 -21.64
C THR A 138 0.63 4.66 -21.19
N SER A 139 0.63 4.95 -19.87
CA SER A 139 0.41 6.30 -19.31
C SER A 139 1.69 7.12 -19.10
N ILE A 140 2.88 6.55 -19.21
CA ILE A 140 4.14 7.22 -18.82
C ILE A 140 4.85 7.89 -20.01
N ASN A 141 4.54 7.52 -21.26
CA ASN A 141 5.19 8.06 -22.46
C ASN A 141 4.48 9.28 -23.08
N LYS A 142 3.67 10.02 -22.33
CA LYS A 142 3.06 11.28 -22.77
C LYS A 142 3.36 12.39 -21.77
N LEU A 143 4.62 12.71 -21.60
CA LEU A 143 5.08 14.01 -21.09
C LEU A 143 6.25 14.49 -21.92
#